data_a278ca04c4346a8a7e82e73c8f0f2b26
#
_entry.id   a278ca04c4346a8a7e82e73c8f0f2b26
#
_cell.length_a   1.000
_cell.length_b   1.000
_cell.length_c   1.000
_cell.angle_alpha   90.00
_cell.angle_beta   90.00
_cell.angle_gamma   90.00
#
_symmetry.space_group_name_H-M   'P 1'
#
loop_
_entity.id
_entity.type
_entity.pdbx_description
1 polymer ?
#
loop_
_entity_poly.entity_id
_entity_poly.type
_entity_poly.pdbx_seq_one_letter_code
_entity_poly.pdbx_strand_id
1 'polypeptide(L)'
;VIVITTKKAQSGKVAVSYSGDLSIGQRPSYGLYNQMNSAEMMQFSKEMYEDRVSYPSNILNVGYAGLLKSYLDKQITKEEFDAGYSRMANQNTDWFSELFRNSVSHKHTVSVSGGSDRIQNRTSIGYNNEQGDAIGNISTLFTAISNSTINLFDKRLIINVNLKGSARKVKGFAYGTDPFNYAYNTSRIIPMYNSDGSLYYHEKWADAESNAVPGKRS
;
A
#
# COMPACT_ATOMS: atom_id res chain seq x y z
N VAL A 1 -8.29 5.20 -35.80
CA VAL A 1 -6.85 4.84 -35.92
C VAL A 1 -6.08 5.80 -35.02
N ILE A 2 -5.34 5.29 -34.03
CA ILE A 2 -4.45 6.09 -33.20
C ILE A 2 -3.05 5.99 -33.82
N VAL A 3 -2.51 7.11 -34.31
CA VAL A 3 -1.15 7.20 -34.84
C VAL A 3 -0.26 7.79 -33.76
N ILE A 4 0.70 7.01 -33.24
CA ILE A 4 1.69 7.48 -32.28
C ILE A 4 2.97 7.80 -33.03
N THR A 5 3.32 9.09 -33.10
CA THR A 5 4.61 9.55 -33.64
C THR A 5 5.58 9.82 -32.48
N THR A 6 6.77 9.23 -32.55
CA THR A 6 7.85 9.51 -31.58
C THR A 6 8.60 10.80 -32.00
N LYS A 7 9.08 11.56 -31.00
CA LYS A 7 9.95 12.74 -31.27
C LYS A 7 11.21 12.28 -32.00
N LYS A 8 11.45 12.83 -33.17
CA LYS A 8 12.66 12.60 -33.98
C LYS A 8 13.77 13.56 -33.57
N ALA A 9 15.02 13.15 -33.77
CA ALA A 9 16.17 14.05 -33.67
C ALA A 9 16.17 15.05 -34.84
N GLN A 10 16.65 16.26 -34.58
CA GLN A 10 16.84 17.27 -35.62
C GLN A 10 18.30 17.23 -36.10
N SER A 11 18.50 17.43 -37.40
CA SER A 11 19.83 17.59 -38.02
C SER A 11 20.55 18.83 -37.51
N GLY A 12 21.87 18.75 -37.33
CA GLY A 12 22.76 19.90 -37.13
C GLY A 12 22.99 20.38 -35.71
N LYS A 13 22.22 19.91 -34.67
CA LYS A 13 22.44 20.32 -33.27
C LYS A 13 22.31 19.14 -32.32
N VAL A 14 23.26 19.04 -31.39
CA VAL A 14 23.13 18.14 -30.26
C VAL A 14 22.28 18.85 -29.21
N ALA A 15 21.20 18.20 -28.79
CA ALA A 15 20.32 18.67 -27.73
C ALA A 15 20.28 17.65 -26.60
N VAL A 16 20.46 18.15 -25.39
CA VAL A 16 20.29 17.37 -24.16
C VAL A 16 19.04 17.89 -23.49
N SER A 17 18.17 16.96 -23.03
CA SER A 17 16.97 17.31 -22.27
C SER A 17 16.86 16.44 -21.05
N TYR A 18 16.42 17.05 -19.97
CA TYR A 18 16.06 16.39 -18.72
C TYR A 18 14.61 16.68 -18.40
N SER A 19 13.90 15.65 -17.91
CA SER A 19 12.59 15.82 -17.30
C SER A 19 12.56 15.08 -15.98
N GLY A 20 11.98 15.70 -14.98
CA GLY A 20 11.76 15.12 -13.66
C GLY A 20 10.32 15.31 -13.25
N ASP A 21 9.70 14.25 -12.75
CA ASP A 21 8.35 14.24 -12.19
C ASP A 21 8.44 13.79 -10.74
N LEU A 22 7.74 14.48 -9.85
CA LEU A 22 7.57 14.12 -8.44
C LEU A 22 6.08 14.01 -8.15
N SER A 23 5.69 12.90 -7.54
CA SER A 23 4.31 12.66 -7.10
C SER A 23 4.30 12.33 -5.61
N ILE A 24 3.41 12.98 -4.88
CA ILE A 24 3.19 12.73 -3.45
C ILE A 24 1.76 12.27 -3.28
N GLY A 25 1.58 11.07 -2.74
CA GLY A 25 0.28 10.51 -2.38
C GLY A 25 0.08 10.56 -0.86
N GLN A 26 -1.13 10.87 -0.44
CA GLN A 26 -1.49 10.81 0.97
C GLN A 26 -1.96 9.41 1.33
N ARG A 27 -1.57 8.93 2.51
CA ARG A 27 -2.08 7.66 3.04
C ARG A 27 -3.57 7.76 3.35
N PRO A 28 -4.32 6.65 3.29
CA PRO A 28 -5.68 6.61 3.81
C PRO A 28 -5.71 6.92 5.31
N SER A 29 -6.81 7.49 5.77
CA SER A 29 -7.03 7.81 7.18
C SER A 29 -8.50 7.59 7.54
N TYR A 30 -8.77 7.38 8.82
CA TYR A 30 -10.15 7.18 9.30
C TYR A 30 -11.06 8.38 9.05
N GLY A 31 -10.52 9.59 8.88
CA GLY A 31 -11.31 10.75 8.50
C GLY A 31 -11.98 10.68 7.13
N LEU A 32 -11.54 9.76 6.26
CA LEU A 32 -12.15 9.49 4.96
C LEU A 32 -13.32 8.49 5.04
N TYR A 33 -13.49 7.83 6.18
CA TYR A 33 -14.44 6.73 6.36
C TYR A 33 -15.29 6.99 7.61
N ASN A 34 -16.58 6.71 7.50
CA ASN A 34 -17.49 6.81 8.64
C ASN A 34 -17.43 5.52 9.48
N GLN A 35 -16.37 5.36 10.25
CA GLN A 35 -16.15 4.19 11.11
C GLN A 35 -16.10 4.60 12.58
N MET A 36 -16.62 3.72 13.43
CA MET A 36 -16.59 3.91 14.88
C MET A 36 -15.14 3.95 15.39
N ASN A 37 -14.87 4.84 16.32
CA ASN A 37 -13.68 4.80 17.14
C ASN A 37 -13.83 3.73 18.25
N SER A 38 -12.78 3.53 19.06
CA SER A 38 -12.80 2.49 20.09
C SER A 38 -13.86 2.73 21.16
N ALA A 39 -14.06 3.98 21.57
CA ALA A 39 -15.08 4.31 22.59
C ALA A 39 -16.50 4.07 22.06
N GLU A 40 -16.77 4.50 20.82
CA GLU A 40 -18.06 4.26 20.16
C GLU A 40 -18.32 2.77 19.95
N MET A 41 -17.31 1.99 19.59
CA MET A 41 -17.45 0.55 19.41
C MET A 41 -17.69 -0.18 20.74
N MET A 42 -17.01 0.22 21.80
CA MET A 42 -17.25 -0.35 23.15
C MET A 42 -18.65 -0.01 23.64
N GLN A 43 -19.10 1.23 23.44
CA GLN A 43 -20.44 1.67 23.82
C GLN A 43 -21.51 0.94 22.98
N PHE A 44 -21.37 0.87 21.67
CA PHE A 44 -22.28 0.13 20.79
C PHE A 44 -22.40 -1.35 21.17
N SER A 45 -21.28 -2.02 21.47
CA SER A 45 -21.30 -3.42 21.90
C SER A 45 -21.97 -3.61 23.26
N LYS A 46 -21.85 -2.62 24.16
CA LYS A 46 -22.54 -2.61 25.44
C LYS A 46 -24.06 -2.47 25.25
N GLU A 47 -24.50 -1.53 24.42
CA GLU A 47 -25.92 -1.31 24.08
C GLU A 47 -26.53 -2.56 23.43
N MET A 48 -25.83 -3.20 22.48
CA MET A 48 -26.26 -4.47 21.89
C MET A 48 -26.50 -5.55 22.95
N TYR A 49 -25.66 -5.63 23.97
CA TYR A 49 -25.86 -6.58 25.07
C TYR A 49 -27.08 -6.22 25.94
N GLU A 50 -27.25 -4.95 26.28
CA GLU A 50 -28.37 -4.44 27.07
C GLU A 50 -29.72 -4.67 26.35
N ASP A 51 -29.73 -4.48 25.01
CA ASP A 51 -30.87 -4.74 24.14
C ASP A 51 -31.11 -6.22 23.83
N ARG A 52 -30.30 -7.12 24.41
CA ARG A 52 -30.37 -8.59 24.23
C ARG A 52 -30.26 -9.01 22.77
N VAL A 53 -29.47 -8.31 21.98
CA VAL A 53 -29.16 -8.71 20.62
C VAL A 53 -28.37 -10.02 20.65
N SER A 54 -28.78 -10.99 19.81
CA SER A 54 -28.10 -12.28 19.73
C SER A 54 -26.67 -12.10 19.22
N TYR A 55 -25.70 -12.59 20.01
CA TYR A 55 -24.30 -12.67 19.58
C TYR A 55 -24.04 -13.99 18.83
N PRO A 56 -23.09 -14.01 17.90
CA PRO A 56 -22.58 -15.27 17.34
C PRO A 56 -22.07 -16.18 18.46
N SER A 57 -22.17 -17.49 18.27
CA SER A 57 -21.73 -18.49 19.26
C SER A 57 -20.23 -18.37 19.59
N ASN A 58 -19.46 -17.78 18.70
CA ASN A 58 -18.01 -17.59 18.84
C ASN A 58 -17.71 -16.16 19.27
N ILE A 59 -17.63 -15.93 20.58
CA ILE A 59 -17.23 -14.64 21.15
C ILE A 59 -15.71 -14.60 21.21
N LEU A 60 -15.12 -13.69 20.45
CA LEU A 60 -13.69 -13.42 20.54
C LEU A 60 -13.35 -12.84 21.92
N ASN A 61 -12.18 -13.19 22.45
CA ASN A 61 -11.68 -12.67 23.73
C ASN A 61 -11.23 -11.19 23.64
N VAL A 62 -11.80 -10.43 22.71
CA VAL A 62 -11.48 -9.04 22.43
C VAL A 62 -12.74 -8.20 22.42
N GLY A 63 -12.63 -6.94 22.88
CA GLY A 63 -13.75 -6.01 22.95
C GLY A 63 -14.68 -6.26 24.13
N TYR A 64 -15.82 -5.56 24.12
CA TYR A 64 -16.79 -5.59 25.21
C TYR A 64 -17.30 -7.01 25.52
N ALA A 65 -17.69 -7.76 24.48
CA ALA A 65 -18.28 -9.09 24.68
C ALA A 65 -17.29 -10.09 25.31
N GLY A 66 -16.01 -10.08 24.89
CA GLY A 66 -14.98 -10.91 25.48
C GLY A 66 -14.67 -10.53 26.92
N LEU A 67 -14.60 -9.22 27.20
CA LEU A 67 -14.38 -8.69 28.54
C LEU A 67 -15.56 -9.06 29.49
N LEU A 68 -16.80 -8.88 28.99
CA LEU A 68 -18.01 -9.24 29.73
C LEU A 68 -18.08 -10.75 30.03
N LYS A 69 -17.72 -11.56 29.03
CA LYS A 69 -17.66 -13.02 29.23
C LYS A 69 -16.69 -13.38 30.36
N SER A 70 -15.50 -12.82 30.36
CA SER A 70 -14.50 -13.06 31.42
C SER A 70 -15.01 -12.64 32.81
N TYR A 71 -15.78 -11.57 32.89
CA TYR A 71 -16.38 -11.12 34.14
C TYR A 71 -17.52 -12.05 34.61
N LEU A 72 -18.42 -12.45 33.70
CA LEU A 72 -19.52 -13.37 34.01
C LEU A 72 -19.02 -14.77 34.40
N ASP A 73 -17.94 -15.23 33.77
CA ASP A 73 -17.25 -16.49 34.10
C ASP A 73 -16.41 -16.39 35.40
N LYS A 74 -16.43 -15.21 36.06
CA LYS A 74 -15.68 -14.91 37.29
C LYS A 74 -14.16 -15.06 37.15
N GLN A 75 -13.64 -14.87 35.96
CA GLN A 75 -12.20 -14.87 35.68
C GLN A 75 -11.55 -13.55 36.05
N ILE A 76 -12.31 -12.46 36.06
CA ILE A 76 -11.88 -11.12 36.43
C ILE A 76 -12.86 -10.48 37.41
N THR A 77 -12.36 -9.54 38.22
CA THR A 77 -13.17 -8.76 39.15
C THR A 77 -13.93 -7.64 38.43
N LYS A 78 -14.82 -6.97 39.14
CA LYS A 78 -15.53 -5.79 38.60
C LYS A 78 -14.57 -4.65 38.30
N GLU A 79 -13.60 -4.44 39.17
CA GLU A 79 -12.56 -3.42 39.02
C GLU A 79 -11.70 -3.68 37.77
N GLU A 80 -11.31 -4.93 37.53
CA GLU A 80 -10.56 -5.34 36.33
C GLU A 80 -11.40 -5.21 35.06
N PHE A 81 -12.70 -5.51 35.16
CA PHE A 81 -13.64 -5.25 34.05
C PHE A 81 -13.69 -3.76 33.68
N ASP A 82 -13.91 -2.88 34.66
CA ASP A 82 -14.01 -1.43 34.44
C ASP A 82 -12.70 -0.83 33.92
N ALA A 83 -11.57 -1.30 34.44
CA ALA A 83 -10.24 -0.93 33.95
C ALA A 83 -10.02 -1.42 32.52
N GLY A 84 -10.41 -2.66 32.22
CA GLY A 84 -10.34 -3.24 30.87
C GLY A 84 -11.20 -2.49 29.87
N TYR A 85 -12.44 -2.14 30.26
CA TYR A 85 -13.34 -1.33 29.44
C TYR A 85 -12.69 0.04 29.11
N SER A 86 -12.22 0.74 30.13
CA SER A 86 -11.59 2.05 29.97
C SER A 86 -10.34 1.98 29.09
N ARG A 87 -9.50 0.96 29.26
CA ARG A 87 -8.31 0.76 28.42
C ARG A 87 -8.70 0.52 26.96
N MET A 88 -9.67 -0.35 26.67
CA MET A 88 -10.11 -0.65 25.32
C MET A 88 -10.78 0.54 24.65
N ALA A 89 -11.62 1.30 25.37
CA ALA A 89 -12.27 2.49 24.86
C ALA A 89 -11.26 3.60 24.45
N ASN A 90 -10.12 3.67 25.11
CA ASN A 90 -9.07 4.67 24.84
C ASN A 90 -7.99 4.20 23.86
N GLN A 91 -8.00 2.94 23.42
CA GLN A 91 -6.93 2.35 22.59
C GLN A 91 -6.74 3.07 21.25
N ASN A 92 -7.79 3.25 20.48
CA ASN A 92 -7.83 3.97 19.20
C ASN A 92 -6.66 3.69 18.23
N THR A 93 -6.31 2.42 18.03
CA THR A 93 -5.27 2.04 17.07
C THR A 93 -5.57 2.60 15.67
N ASP A 94 -4.62 3.32 15.10
CA ASP A 94 -4.70 3.81 13.72
C ASP A 94 -4.04 2.80 12.77
N TRP A 95 -4.80 1.75 12.39
CA TRP A 95 -4.32 0.71 11.47
C TRP A 95 -3.88 1.26 10.13
N PHE A 96 -4.46 2.38 9.68
CA PHE A 96 -3.98 3.05 8.47
C PHE A 96 -2.59 3.66 8.66
N SER A 97 -2.25 4.18 9.86
CA SER A 97 -0.90 4.69 10.11
C SER A 97 0.13 3.57 10.26
N GLU A 98 -0.29 2.42 10.76
CA GLU A 98 0.59 1.27 10.95
C GLU A 98 0.93 0.55 9.64
N LEU A 99 0.00 0.54 8.68
CA LEU A 99 0.14 -0.21 7.44
C LEU A 99 0.41 0.66 6.21
N PHE A 100 0.16 1.97 6.32
CA PHE A 100 0.28 2.92 5.21
C PHE A 100 1.15 4.12 5.55
N ARG A 101 1.71 4.71 4.53
CA ARG A 101 2.52 5.93 4.59
C ARG A 101 2.14 6.88 3.49
N ASN A 102 2.50 8.14 3.64
CA ASN A 102 2.51 9.04 2.49
C ASN A 102 3.54 8.52 1.49
N SER A 103 3.12 8.34 0.25
CA SER A 103 3.99 7.83 -0.82
C SER A 103 4.69 8.98 -1.52
N VAL A 104 5.96 8.74 -1.90
CA VAL A 104 6.75 9.67 -2.70
C VAL A 104 7.29 8.91 -3.90
N SER A 105 6.78 9.23 -5.07
CA SER A 105 7.23 8.63 -6.32
C SER A 105 7.95 9.67 -7.17
N HIS A 106 9.03 9.26 -7.82
CA HIS A 106 9.78 10.17 -8.67
C HIS A 106 10.24 9.48 -9.95
N LYS A 107 10.27 10.26 -11.03
CA LYS A 107 10.72 9.81 -12.33
C LYS A 107 11.71 10.83 -12.89
N HIS A 108 12.78 10.31 -13.46
CA HIS A 108 13.83 11.11 -14.11
C HIS A 108 14.09 10.55 -15.49
N THR A 109 14.16 11.42 -16.49
CA THR A 109 14.47 11.03 -17.86
C THR A 109 15.49 12.00 -18.43
N VAL A 110 16.61 11.47 -18.90
CA VAL A 110 17.61 12.20 -19.66
C VAL A 110 17.55 11.74 -21.09
N SER A 111 17.54 12.68 -22.03
CA SER A 111 17.57 12.35 -23.45
C SER A 111 18.64 13.20 -24.14
N VAL A 112 19.37 12.53 -25.01
CA VAL A 112 20.34 13.17 -25.91
C VAL A 112 19.88 12.93 -27.36
N SER A 113 19.82 13.95 -28.13
CA SER A 113 19.46 13.84 -29.55
C SER A 113 20.37 14.71 -30.42
N GLY A 114 20.69 14.22 -31.58
CA GLY A 114 21.55 14.93 -32.53
C GLY A 114 21.81 14.12 -33.77
N GLY A 115 22.60 14.66 -34.67
CA GLY A 115 23.02 13.98 -35.87
C GLY A 115 23.15 14.90 -37.05
N SER A 116 23.38 14.31 -38.20
CA SER A 116 23.45 14.96 -39.49
C SER A 116 22.23 14.62 -40.36
N ASP A 117 22.18 15.14 -41.59
CA ASP A 117 21.13 14.78 -42.55
C ASP A 117 21.15 13.31 -42.94
N ARG A 118 22.31 12.64 -42.77
CA ARG A 118 22.48 11.22 -43.07
C ARG A 118 22.15 10.33 -41.89
N ILE A 119 22.49 10.72 -40.64
CA ILE A 119 22.29 9.91 -39.47
C ILE A 119 21.74 10.80 -38.35
N GLN A 120 20.62 10.44 -37.82
CA GLN A 120 19.99 11.11 -36.68
C GLN A 120 19.75 10.07 -35.57
N ASN A 121 20.09 10.42 -34.34
CA ASN A 121 19.89 9.57 -33.21
C ASN A 121 19.25 10.33 -32.05
N ARG A 122 18.35 9.68 -31.35
CA ARG A 122 17.82 10.11 -30.04
C ARG A 122 17.91 8.94 -29.08
N THR A 123 18.69 9.11 -28.04
CA THR A 123 18.80 8.15 -26.96
C THR A 123 18.25 8.76 -25.68
N SER A 124 17.46 8.01 -24.94
CA SER A 124 16.92 8.41 -23.65
C SER A 124 17.11 7.29 -22.62
N ILE A 125 17.46 7.71 -21.40
CA ILE A 125 17.56 6.83 -20.22
C ILE A 125 16.58 7.36 -19.18
N GLY A 126 15.75 6.48 -18.65
CA GLY A 126 14.75 6.78 -17.66
C GLY A 126 14.96 5.95 -16.39
N TYR A 127 14.73 6.58 -15.26
CA TYR A 127 14.62 5.95 -13.95
C TYR A 127 13.29 6.34 -13.36
N ASN A 128 12.51 5.37 -12.92
CA ASN A 128 11.22 5.58 -12.24
C ASN A 128 11.22 4.79 -10.93
N ASN A 129 10.96 5.46 -9.82
CA ASN A 129 10.76 4.84 -8.53
C ASN A 129 9.33 5.17 -8.06
N GLU A 130 8.50 4.16 -7.98
CA GLU A 130 7.12 4.25 -7.53
C GLU A 130 7.02 3.62 -6.14
N GLN A 131 6.69 4.43 -5.16
CA GLN A 131 6.34 3.95 -3.83
C GLN A 131 4.83 3.89 -3.71
N GLY A 132 4.32 2.71 -3.38
CA GLY A 132 2.93 2.56 -2.95
C GLY A 132 2.71 3.20 -1.57
N ASP A 133 1.48 3.56 -1.29
CA ASP A 133 1.04 4.02 0.02
C ASP A 133 1.11 2.91 1.08
N ALA A 134 0.84 1.66 0.71
CA ALA A 134 1.04 0.53 1.61
C ALA A 134 2.54 0.25 1.84
N ILE A 135 2.93 0.14 3.11
CA ILE A 135 4.32 -0.08 3.52
C ILE A 135 4.83 -1.40 2.96
N GLY A 136 5.96 -1.35 2.25
CA GLY A 136 6.56 -2.53 1.60
C GLY A 136 6.29 -2.63 0.10
N ASN A 137 5.39 -1.83 -0.46
CA ASN A 137 5.12 -1.81 -1.90
C ASN A 137 6.00 -0.78 -2.60
N ILE A 138 6.94 -1.23 -3.43
CA ILE A 138 7.89 -0.38 -4.17
C ILE A 138 8.15 -1.01 -5.55
N SER A 139 8.11 -0.19 -6.59
CA SER A 139 8.50 -0.57 -7.95
C SER A 139 9.58 0.37 -8.46
N THR A 140 10.67 -0.21 -8.94
CA THR A 140 11.76 0.53 -9.58
C THR A 140 11.90 0.07 -11.02
N LEU A 141 11.90 1.02 -11.96
CA LEU A 141 11.99 0.75 -13.39
C LEU A 141 13.12 1.56 -14.01
N PHE A 142 14.04 0.88 -14.64
CA PHE A 142 15.04 1.48 -15.55
C PHE A 142 14.61 1.25 -16.99
N THR A 143 14.74 2.26 -17.85
CA THR A 143 14.45 2.18 -19.26
C THR A 143 15.59 2.79 -20.07
N ALA A 144 15.91 2.18 -21.20
CA ALA A 144 16.82 2.74 -22.20
C ALA A 144 16.17 2.61 -23.58
N ILE A 145 16.09 3.72 -24.30
CA ILE A 145 15.49 3.77 -25.64
C ILE A 145 16.44 4.53 -26.54
N SER A 146 16.78 3.92 -27.67
CA SER A 146 17.57 4.56 -28.73
C SER A 146 16.86 4.42 -30.05
N ASN A 147 16.59 5.55 -30.68
CA ASN A 147 15.97 5.66 -31.99
C ASN A 147 16.95 6.29 -32.98
N SER A 148 17.32 5.56 -34.01
CA SER A 148 18.22 6.03 -35.07
C SER A 148 17.49 6.03 -36.41
N THR A 149 17.70 7.08 -37.17
CA THR A 149 17.27 7.17 -38.57
C THR A 149 18.51 7.36 -39.44
N ILE A 150 18.70 6.48 -40.39
CA ILE A 150 19.82 6.50 -41.34
C ILE A 150 19.26 6.73 -42.74
N ASN A 151 19.67 7.81 -43.36
CA ASN A 151 19.29 8.19 -44.73
C ASN A 151 20.44 7.90 -45.68
N LEU A 152 20.21 7.02 -46.62
CA LEU A 152 21.18 6.63 -47.63
C LEU A 152 20.69 7.02 -49.04
N PHE A 153 21.62 7.24 -49.95
CA PHE A 153 21.35 7.54 -51.37
C PHE A 153 20.38 8.72 -51.54
N ASP A 154 20.70 9.86 -50.88
CA ASP A 154 19.86 11.07 -50.89
C ASP A 154 18.41 10.81 -50.50
N LYS A 155 18.23 10.04 -49.40
CA LYS A 155 16.93 9.61 -48.84
C LYS A 155 16.13 8.62 -49.70
N ARG A 156 16.76 8.01 -50.71
CA ARG A 156 16.10 6.91 -51.45
C ARG A 156 15.96 5.65 -50.61
N LEU A 157 16.84 5.48 -49.60
CA LEU A 157 16.73 4.42 -48.60
C LEU A 157 16.77 5.04 -47.20
N ILE A 158 15.72 4.79 -46.42
CA ILE A 158 15.60 5.22 -45.02
C ILE A 158 15.55 3.99 -44.12
N ILE A 159 16.52 3.87 -43.23
CA ILE A 159 16.57 2.78 -42.26
C ILE A 159 16.25 3.37 -40.88
N ASN A 160 15.22 2.86 -40.22
CA ASN A 160 14.85 3.22 -38.85
C ASN A 160 15.20 2.06 -37.90
N VAL A 161 16.06 2.32 -36.92
CA VAL A 161 16.45 1.36 -35.88
C VAL A 161 15.91 1.84 -34.56
N ASN A 162 15.09 1.01 -33.91
CA ASN A 162 14.53 1.28 -32.59
C ASN A 162 15.02 0.20 -31.62
N LEU A 163 15.83 0.60 -30.65
CA LEU A 163 16.28 -0.28 -29.57
C LEU A 163 15.61 0.14 -28.28
N LYS A 164 15.06 -0.84 -27.55
CA LYS A 164 14.41 -0.60 -26.27
C LYS A 164 14.85 -1.68 -25.29
N GLY A 165 15.20 -1.26 -24.08
CA GLY A 165 15.50 -2.15 -22.96
C GLY A 165 14.86 -1.61 -21.69
N SER A 166 14.44 -2.53 -20.82
CA SER A 166 13.95 -2.15 -19.50
C SER A 166 14.29 -3.23 -18.47
N ALA A 167 14.55 -2.78 -17.24
CA ALA A 167 14.70 -3.66 -16.08
C ALA A 167 13.78 -3.16 -14.97
N ARG A 168 12.93 -4.05 -14.46
CA ARG A 168 11.99 -3.72 -13.39
C ARG A 168 12.24 -4.58 -12.17
N LYS A 169 12.30 -3.95 -11.00
CA LYS A 169 12.31 -4.60 -9.70
C LYS A 169 11.07 -4.19 -8.94
N VAL A 170 10.32 -5.18 -8.47
CA VAL A 170 9.11 -4.97 -7.67
C VAL A 170 9.29 -5.62 -6.31
N LYS A 171 8.94 -4.89 -5.27
CA LYS A 171 8.72 -5.37 -3.91
C LYS A 171 7.23 -5.20 -3.63
N GLY A 172 6.58 -6.22 -3.10
CA GLY A 172 5.15 -6.19 -2.82
C GLY A 172 4.78 -7.23 -1.78
N PHE A 173 3.52 -7.37 -1.53
CA PHE A 173 2.98 -8.33 -0.56
C PHE A 173 2.90 -9.73 -1.16
N ALA A 174 2.86 -10.73 -0.27
CA ALA A 174 2.53 -12.09 -0.64
C ALA A 174 1.11 -12.18 -1.22
N TYR A 175 0.87 -13.17 -2.07
CA TYR A 175 -0.45 -13.41 -2.64
C TYR A 175 -1.51 -13.55 -1.53
N GLY A 176 -2.64 -12.90 -1.70
CA GLY A 176 -3.75 -12.92 -0.73
C GLY A 176 -3.62 -11.91 0.42
N THR A 177 -2.53 -11.14 0.51
CA THR A 177 -2.37 -10.08 1.51
C THR A 177 -3.00 -8.79 1.00
N ASP A 178 -4.00 -8.30 1.72
CA ASP A 178 -4.65 -7.01 1.44
C ASP A 178 -4.56 -6.10 2.68
N PRO A 179 -3.55 -5.22 2.74
CA PRO A 179 -3.36 -4.31 3.87
C PRO A 179 -4.53 -3.35 4.08
N PHE A 180 -5.20 -2.92 2.98
CA PHE A 180 -6.33 -2.01 3.08
C PHE A 180 -7.54 -2.69 3.73
N ASN A 181 -7.89 -3.88 3.25
CA ASN A 181 -8.96 -4.67 3.84
C ASN A 181 -8.67 -4.99 5.31
N TYR A 182 -7.41 -5.26 5.65
CA TYR A 182 -7.00 -5.47 7.03
C TYR A 182 -7.22 -4.21 7.88
N ALA A 183 -6.69 -3.06 7.46
CA ALA A 183 -6.83 -1.79 8.19
C ALA A 183 -8.29 -1.36 8.36
N TYR A 184 -9.07 -1.55 7.29
CA TYR A 184 -10.47 -1.15 7.25
C TYR A 184 -11.35 -2.02 8.18
N ASN A 185 -11.12 -3.33 8.23
CA ASN A 185 -11.98 -4.28 8.96
C ASN A 185 -11.44 -4.66 10.36
N THR A 186 -10.23 -4.24 10.72
CA THR A 186 -9.69 -4.54 12.04
C THR A 186 -10.14 -3.49 13.05
N SER A 187 -10.71 -3.95 14.16
CA SER A 187 -11.19 -3.07 15.22
C SER A 187 -10.06 -2.23 15.80
N ARG A 188 -10.33 -0.95 16.02
CA ARG A 188 -9.39 0.00 16.64
C ARG A 188 -9.15 -0.24 18.12
N ILE A 189 -9.97 -1.10 18.76
CA ILE A 189 -9.79 -1.55 20.14
C ILE A 189 -8.54 -2.45 20.27
N ILE A 190 -8.15 -3.13 19.20
CA ILE A 190 -7.05 -4.07 19.17
C ILE A 190 -5.73 -3.30 19.06
N PRO A 191 -4.79 -3.46 20.00
CA PRO A 191 -3.48 -2.85 19.90
C PRO A 191 -2.63 -3.58 18.84
N MET A 192 -1.68 -2.89 18.22
CA MET A 192 -0.70 -3.53 17.34
C MET A 192 0.41 -4.22 18.15
N TYR A 193 0.76 -3.66 19.30
CA TYR A 193 1.86 -4.15 20.13
C TYR A 193 1.38 -4.44 21.55
N ASN A 194 2.01 -5.43 22.17
CA ASN A 194 1.95 -5.67 23.59
C ASN A 194 2.75 -4.61 24.36
N SER A 195 2.60 -4.57 25.67
CA SER A 195 3.35 -3.65 26.54
C SER A 195 4.87 -3.87 26.52
N ASP A 196 5.34 -5.03 26.11
CA ASP A 196 6.75 -5.39 25.95
C ASP A 196 7.31 -5.05 24.56
N GLY A 197 6.48 -4.46 23.66
CA GLY A 197 6.85 -4.11 22.30
C GLY A 197 6.75 -5.27 21.30
N SER A 198 6.37 -6.46 21.72
CA SER A 198 6.09 -7.56 20.79
C SER A 198 4.76 -7.34 20.05
N LEU A 199 4.62 -7.96 18.87
CA LEU A 199 3.36 -7.88 18.11
C LEU A 199 2.23 -8.54 18.90
N TYR A 200 1.09 -7.85 18.95
CA TYR A 200 -0.12 -8.38 19.54
C TYR A 200 -0.82 -9.31 18.54
N TYR A 201 -1.01 -10.55 18.91
CA TYR A 201 -1.75 -11.53 18.12
C TYR A 201 -3.16 -11.69 18.65
N HIS A 202 -4.15 -11.56 17.78
CA HIS A 202 -5.55 -11.77 18.09
C HIS A 202 -6.20 -12.69 17.06
N GLU A 203 -7.23 -13.38 17.49
CA GLU A 203 -8.06 -14.17 16.60
C GLU A 203 -8.95 -13.22 15.78
N LYS A 204 -8.80 -13.22 14.47
CA LYS A 204 -9.57 -12.35 13.59
C LYS A 204 -10.90 -12.95 13.16
N TRP A 205 -10.94 -14.28 13.05
CA TRP A 205 -12.11 -15.02 12.63
C TRP A 205 -12.42 -16.11 13.64
N ALA A 206 -13.72 -16.30 13.92
CA ALA A 206 -14.22 -17.28 14.83
C ALA A 206 -14.16 -18.73 14.33
N ASP A 207 -13.29 -19.01 13.38
CA ASP A 207 -13.03 -20.35 12.91
C ASP A 207 -11.99 -21.04 13.80
N ALA A 208 -12.48 -21.85 14.72
CA ALA A 208 -11.66 -22.54 15.70
C ALA A 208 -10.61 -23.46 15.05
N GLU A 209 -10.87 -23.99 13.85
CA GLU A 209 -9.93 -24.85 13.16
C GLU A 209 -8.78 -24.07 12.51
N SER A 210 -9.03 -22.88 11.97
CA SER A 210 -7.98 -22.04 11.38
C SER A 210 -7.06 -21.44 12.42
N ASN A 211 -7.54 -21.22 13.64
CA ASN A 211 -6.79 -20.63 14.74
C ASN A 211 -6.00 -21.66 15.56
N ALA A 212 -6.33 -22.95 15.43
CA ALA A 212 -5.67 -24.02 16.17
C ALA A 212 -4.33 -24.48 15.57
N VAL A 213 -3.91 -23.95 14.40
CA VAL A 213 -2.65 -24.35 13.76
C VAL A 213 -1.51 -23.45 14.21
N PRO A 214 -0.58 -23.93 15.07
CA PRO A 214 0.62 -23.18 15.44
C PRO A 214 1.46 -22.89 14.18
N GLY A 215 1.77 -21.62 13.94
CA GLY A 215 2.64 -21.22 12.85
C GLY A 215 1.97 -20.71 11.57
N LYS A 216 0.65 -20.78 11.40
CA LYS A 216 -0.08 -20.00 10.40
C LYS A 216 -0.34 -18.58 10.90
N ARG A 217 0.73 -17.83 11.01
CA ARG A 217 0.68 -16.39 11.31
C ARG A 217 0.90 -15.69 9.97
N SER A 218 -0.14 -14.99 9.51
CA SER A 218 -0.09 -14.15 8.30
C SER A 218 0.83 -12.96 8.53
#